data_5386ee32e5d12b04517edab723a7f04a
#
_entry.id   5386ee32e5d12b04517edab723a7f04a
#
_cell.length_a   1.000
_cell.length_b   1.000
_cell.length_c   1.000
_cell.angle_alpha   90.00
_cell.angle_beta   90.00
_cell.angle_gamma   90.00
#
_symmetry.space_group_name_H-M   'P 1'
#
loop_
_entity.id
_entity.type
_entity.pdbx_description
1 polymer ?
#
loop_
_entity_poly.entity_id
_entity_poly.type
_entity_poly.pdbx_seq_one_letter_code
_entity_poly.pdbx_strand_id
1 'polypeptide(L)'
;MQILLSCAKDMIAQAECAKIQQTEPLFLQEAINNAREMAAYSAEELSSMLKINAQLGAINKMRYNDFMLPQTTLPAVLAYSGIAYKYLNAQSFSKKQMNFAQKHLWITSFLYGLLRPCDGIKNYRLEGNVVLPNNNLSMFDYWKPLLTDCLIDSVKQDDGILVYLASAEMKRLFDWKKVTKAIKVIQPEFMVHKDGKLKSIVVYAKMCRGTMTRYIIENECKHIDQLKNFDFEGFEFHSEDKKAGKLLFTLG
;
A
#
# COMPACT_ATOMS: atom_id res chain seq x y z
N MET A 1 -15.67 1.13 -6.66
CA MET A 1 -15.01 0.75 -5.38
C MET A 1 -13.56 1.21 -5.40
N GLN A 2 -13.10 1.86 -4.34
CA GLN A 2 -11.68 2.14 -4.15
C GLN A 2 -11.00 0.96 -3.42
N ILE A 3 -9.72 0.75 -3.68
CA ILE A 3 -8.91 -0.31 -3.08
C ILE A 3 -7.77 0.35 -2.30
N LEU A 4 -7.45 -0.15 -1.11
CA LEU A 4 -6.26 0.29 -0.36
C LEU A 4 -5.32 -0.90 -0.16
N LEU A 5 -4.08 -0.78 -0.66
CA LEU A 5 -3.02 -1.77 -0.53
C LEU A 5 -1.85 -1.20 0.30
N SER A 6 -1.13 -2.04 1.03
CA SER A 6 0.09 -1.63 1.73
C SER A 6 1.24 -1.41 0.75
N CYS A 7 2.14 -0.47 1.05
CA CYS A 7 3.48 -0.45 0.47
C CYS A 7 4.25 -1.74 0.81
N ALA A 8 5.38 -1.92 0.16
CA ALA A 8 6.36 -2.93 0.54
C ALA A 8 7.62 -2.28 1.12
N LYS A 9 8.33 -3.05 1.95
CA LYS A 9 9.62 -2.62 2.51
C LYS A 9 10.73 -2.63 1.47
N ASP A 10 10.64 -3.55 0.53
CA ASP A 10 11.61 -3.70 -0.55
C ASP A 10 11.12 -2.99 -1.80
N MET A 11 12.06 -2.40 -2.52
CA MET A 11 11.82 -1.66 -3.76
C MET A 11 12.88 -2.04 -4.79
N ILE A 12 12.49 -2.05 -6.07
CA ILE A 12 13.41 -2.29 -7.18
C ILE A 12 13.95 -0.98 -7.74
N ALA A 13 15.18 -1.04 -8.26
CA ALA A 13 15.83 0.15 -8.83
C ALA A 13 15.43 0.42 -10.29
N GLN A 14 14.99 -0.61 -11.01
CA GLN A 14 14.65 -0.54 -12.42
C GLN A 14 13.46 -1.43 -12.75
N ALA A 15 12.58 -0.96 -13.60
CA ALA A 15 11.47 -1.72 -14.18
C ALA A 15 11.24 -1.29 -15.63
N GLU A 16 10.72 -2.19 -16.46
CA GLU A 16 10.24 -1.82 -17.79
C GLU A 16 8.94 -1.03 -17.66
N CYS A 17 9.05 0.29 -17.71
CA CYS A 17 7.90 1.19 -17.54
C CYS A 17 7.69 2.15 -18.74
N ALA A 18 8.37 1.93 -19.85
CA ALA A 18 8.33 2.82 -21.03
C ALA A 18 6.91 3.12 -21.57
N LYS A 19 5.92 2.30 -21.21
CA LYS A 19 4.51 2.46 -21.64
C LYS A 19 3.61 3.14 -20.62
N ILE A 20 4.12 3.46 -19.41
CA ILE A 20 3.32 4.06 -18.33
C ILE A 20 3.65 5.54 -18.25
N GLN A 21 2.66 6.39 -18.53
CA GLN A 21 2.77 7.81 -18.24
C GLN A 21 2.71 8.02 -16.74
N GLN A 22 3.79 8.51 -16.15
CA GLN A 22 3.86 8.78 -14.73
C GLN A 22 3.07 10.04 -14.36
N THR A 23 2.54 10.03 -13.14
CA THR A 23 1.88 11.16 -12.48
C THR A 23 2.71 11.63 -11.29
N GLU A 24 2.47 12.84 -10.82
CA GLU A 24 3.11 13.37 -9.63
C GLU A 24 2.38 12.88 -8.36
N PRO A 25 3.11 12.43 -7.32
CA PRO A 25 2.51 12.08 -6.04
C PRO A 25 1.77 13.25 -5.39
N LEU A 26 0.58 13.00 -4.86
CA LEU A 26 -0.28 14.02 -4.23
C LEU A 26 0.44 14.76 -3.08
N PHE A 27 1.27 14.07 -2.31
CA PHE A 27 2.00 14.59 -1.16
C PHE A 27 3.52 14.66 -1.43
N LEU A 28 3.90 15.08 -2.67
CA LEU A 28 5.31 15.16 -3.06
C LEU A 28 6.10 16.14 -2.18
N GLN A 29 5.52 17.27 -1.81
CA GLN A 29 6.21 18.26 -0.98
C GLN A 29 6.49 17.75 0.43
N GLU A 30 5.55 17.03 1.02
CA GLU A 30 5.70 16.36 2.32
C GLU A 30 6.78 15.27 2.24
N ALA A 31 6.78 14.49 1.15
CA ALA A 31 7.82 13.49 0.91
C ALA A 31 9.22 14.09 0.80
N ILE A 32 9.34 15.23 0.12
CA ILE A 32 10.60 15.99 0.02
C ILE A 32 11.06 16.46 1.40
N ASN A 33 10.18 17.02 2.20
CA ASN A 33 10.49 17.50 3.54
C ASN A 33 10.95 16.35 4.44
N ASN A 34 10.20 15.25 4.47
CA ASN A 34 10.55 14.06 5.25
C ASN A 34 11.90 13.44 4.78
N ALA A 35 12.14 13.40 3.45
CA ALA A 35 13.40 12.89 2.91
C ALA A 35 14.60 13.75 3.30
N ARG A 36 14.44 15.08 3.36
CA ARG A 36 15.50 16.00 3.84
C ARG A 36 15.86 15.75 5.28
N GLU A 37 14.85 15.52 6.15
CA GLU A 37 15.12 15.17 7.54
C GLU A 37 15.86 13.83 7.64
N MET A 38 15.41 12.81 6.90
CA MET A 38 16.09 11.52 6.84
C MET A 38 17.54 11.62 6.33
N ALA A 39 17.81 12.56 5.42
CA ALA A 39 19.16 12.81 4.91
C ALA A 39 20.12 13.41 5.96
N ALA A 40 19.63 13.97 7.06
CA ALA A 40 20.47 14.50 8.13
C ALA A 40 21.12 13.41 8.98
N TYR A 41 20.55 12.19 9.02
CA TYR A 41 21.06 11.07 9.81
C TYR A 41 22.25 10.38 9.14
N SER A 42 23.19 9.86 9.93
CA SER A 42 24.27 8.98 9.47
C SER A 42 23.71 7.59 9.03
N ALA A 43 24.54 6.81 8.35
CA ALA A 43 24.18 5.45 7.97
C ALA A 43 23.90 4.54 9.20
N GLU A 44 24.67 4.73 10.28
CA GLU A 44 24.54 4.00 11.54
C GLU A 44 23.23 4.36 12.24
N GLU A 45 22.90 5.65 12.32
CA GLU A 45 21.64 6.13 12.89
C GLU A 45 20.44 5.62 12.11
N LEU A 46 20.50 5.64 10.75
CA LEU A 46 19.47 5.06 9.89
C LEU A 46 19.33 3.55 10.11
N SER A 47 20.46 2.83 10.28
CA SER A 47 20.42 1.39 10.56
C SER A 47 19.70 1.09 11.86
N SER A 48 20.00 1.85 12.92
CA SER A 48 19.36 1.72 14.23
C SER A 48 17.87 2.07 14.18
N MET A 49 17.54 3.24 13.62
CA MET A 49 16.18 3.77 13.54
C MET A 49 15.24 2.86 12.72
N LEU A 50 15.72 2.36 11.58
CA LEU A 50 14.96 1.53 10.66
C LEU A 50 15.06 0.02 11.00
N LYS A 51 15.88 -0.36 12.00
CA LYS A 51 16.15 -1.75 12.40
C LYS A 51 16.61 -2.60 11.22
N ILE A 52 17.60 -2.10 10.47
CA ILE A 52 18.20 -2.74 9.31
C ILE A 52 19.71 -2.93 9.52
N ASN A 53 20.34 -3.78 8.71
CA ASN A 53 21.79 -3.97 8.77
C ASN A 53 22.54 -2.75 8.23
N ALA A 54 23.86 -2.67 8.51
CA ALA A 54 24.70 -1.54 8.14
C ALA A 54 24.76 -1.30 6.61
N GLN A 55 24.73 -2.38 5.80
CA GLN A 55 24.73 -2.27 4.35
C GLN A 55 23.48 -1.55 3.83
N LEU A 56 22.30 -1.93 4.35
CA LEU A 56 21.04 -1.27 4.02
C LEU A 56 21.00 0.16 4.58
N GLY A 57 21.62 0.43 5.73
CA GLY A 57 21.77 1.77 6.27
C GLY A 57 22.54 2.68 5.32
N ALA A 58 23.71 2.22 4.84
CA ALA A 58 24.52 2.95 3.86
C ALA A 58 23.74 3.21 2.54
N ILE A 59 23.06 2.20 2.01
CA ILE A 59 22.24 2.35 0.79
C ILE A 59 21.15 3.41 1.01
N ASN A 60 20.47 3.41 2.13
CA ASN A 60 19.40 4.37 2.38
C ASN A 60 19.95 5.78 2.66
N LYS A 61 21.13 5.91 3.29
CA LYS A 61 21.83 7.20 3.38
C LYS A 61 22.09 7.80 2.02
N MET A 62 22.60 7.01 1.07
CA MET A 62 22.81 7.48 -0.31
C MET A 62 21.48 7.88 -0.97
N ARG A 63 20.42 7.06 -0.85
CA ARG A 63 19.09 7.37 -1.40
C ARG A 63 18.54 8.69 -0.90
N TYR A 64 18.67 8.99 0.40
CA TYR A 64 18.19 10.25 0.98
C TYR A 64 19.07 11.44 0.60
N ASN A 65 20.40 11.29 0.55
CA ASN A 65 21.29 12.34 0.07
C ASN A 65 20.99 12.74 -1.37
N ASP A 66 20.73 11.75 -2.23
CA ASP A 66 20.46 11.94 -3.64
C ASP A 66 18.99 12.26 -3.94
N PHE A 67 18.13 12.27 -2.91
CA PHE A 67 16.68 12.41 -3.11
C PHE A 67 16.31 13.69 -3.85
N MET A 68 17.05 14.78 -3.64
CA MET A 68 16.81 16.07 -4.27
C MET A 68 17.44 16.18 -5.68
N LEU A 69 18.33 15.25 -6.05
CA LEU A 69 18.96 15.27 -7.37
C LEU A 69 17.97 14.76 -8.43
N PRO A 70 18.13 15.20 -9.70
CA PRO A 70 17.38 14.61 -10.81
C PRO A 70 17.68 13.10 -10.89
N GLN A 71 16.68 12.29 -10.68
CA GLN A 71 16.77 10.82 -10.76
C GLN A 71 15.56 10.27 -11.50
N THR A 72 15.75 9.11 -12.14
CA THR A 72 14.64 8.36 -12.71
C THR A 72 13.72 7.88 -11.60
N THR A 73 12.44 8.20 -11.73
CA THR A 73 11.38 7.67 -10.87
C THR A 73 10.77 6.42 -11.51
N LEU A 74 10.17 5.58 -10.69
CA LEU A 74 9.36 4.45 -11.14
C LEU A 74 7.90 4.64 -10.72
N PRO A 75 6.92 4.19 -11.53
CA PRO A 75 5.54 4.11 -11.10
C PRO A 75 5.44 3.34 -9.78
N ALA A 76 4.72 3.85 -8.80
CA ALA A 76 4.65 3.28 -7.44
C ALA A 76 4.28 1.79 -7.46
N VAL A 77 3.33 1.39 -8.29
CA VAL A 77 2.89 -0.01 -8.41
C VAL A 77 3.98 -0.95 -8.94
N LEU A 78 4.99 -0.42 -9.64
CA LEU A 78 6.16 -1.19 -10.14
C LEU A 78 7.38 -1.01 -9.22
N ALA A 79 7.50 0.10 -8.52
CA ALA A 79 8.63 0.38 -7.64
C ALA A 79 8.66 -0.53 -6.42
N TYR A 80 7.49 -0.79 -5.80
CA TYR A 80 7.41 -1.69 -4.66
C TYR A 80 7.61 -3.14 -5.07
N SER A 81 8.41 -3.87 -4.27
CA SER A 81 8.70 -5.29 -4.45
C SER A 81 8.32 -6.04 -3.17
N GLY A 82 7.85 -7.25 -3.33
CA GLY A 82 7.43 -8.11 -2.23
C GLY A 82 6.27 -9.00 -2.62
N ILE A 83 5.86 -9.88 -1.71
CA ILE A 83 4.89 -10.93 -2.03
C ILE A 83 3.60 -10.37 -2.64
N ALA A 84 2.98 -9.34 -2.02
CA ALA A 84 1.74 -8.79 -2.56
C ALA A 84 1.92 -8.20 -3.97
N TYR A 85 3.03 -7.52 -4.23
CA TYR A 85 3.31 -6.93 -5.55
C TYR A 85 3.68 -7.97 -6.60
N LYS A 86 4.37 -9.05 -6.20
CA LYS A 86 4.63 -10.21 -7.07
C LYS A 86 3.31 -10.80 -7.57
N TYR A 87 2.33 -10.96 -6.70
CA TYR A 87 1.02 -11.53 -7.04
C TYR A 87 0.05 -10.52 -7.68
N LEU A 88 0.21 -9.23 -7.40
CA LEU A 88 -0.45 -8.17 -8.16
C LEU A 88 0.02 -8.17 -9.62
N ASN A 89 1.32 -8.39 -9.84
CA ASN A 89 1.96 -8.48 -11.16
C ASN A 89 1.52 -7.35 -12.11
N ALA A 90 1.62 -6.11 -11.64
CA ALA A 90 1.13 -4.93 -12.38
C ALA A 90 1.89 -4.69 -13.71
N GLN A 91 3.10 -5.25 -13.85
CA GLN A 91 3.86 -5.19 -15.10
C GLN A 91 3.13 -5.83 -16.28
N SER A 92 2.25 -6.82 -16.02
CA SER A 92 1.45 -7.49 -17.05
C SER A 92 0.13 -6.78 -17.38
N PHE A 93 -0.19 -5.66 -16.70
CA PHE A 93 -1.44 -4.96 -16.96
C PHE A 93 -1.49 -4.33 -18.35
N SER A 94 -2.61 -4.49 -19.02
CA SER A 94 -2.94 -3.72 -20.20
C SER A 94 -3.11 -2.24 -19.86
N LYS A 95 -3.06 -1.37 -20.87
CA LYS A 95 -3.35 0.06 -20.70
C LYS A 95 -4.72 0.30 -20.03
N LYS A 96 -5.74 -0.49 -20.38
CA LYS A 96 -7.08 -0.39 -19.79
C LYS A 96 -7.08 -0.73 -18.31
N GLN A 97 -6.42 -1.84 -17.92
CA GLN A 97 -6.26 -2.25 -16.52
C GLN A 97 -5.46 -1.26 -15.70
N MET A 98 -4.36 -0.72 -16.27
CA MET A 98 -3.57 0.32 -15.60
C MET A 98 -4.37 1.61 -15.39
N ASN A 99 -5.19 2.02 -16.37
CA ASN A 99 -6.07 3.17 -16.23
C ASN A 99 -7.16 2.95 -15.17
N PHE A 100 -7.70 1.73 -15.07
CA PHE A 100 -8.62 1.37 -14.00
C PHE A 100 -7.91 1.41 -12.65
N ALA A 101 -6.74 0.78 -12.54
CA ALA A 101 -5.94 0.80 -11.32
C ALA A 101 -5.62 2.24 -10.87
N GLN A 102 -5.20 3.13 -11.79
CA GLN A 102 -4.90 4.53 -11.49
C GLN A 102 -6.07 5.29 -10.85
N LYS A 103 -7.29 4.94 -11.20
CA LYS A 103 -8.51 5.56 -10.66
C LYS A 103 -8.98 4.95 -9.34
N HIS A 104 -8.73 3.66 -9.13
CA HIS A 104 -9.36 2.90 -8.05
C HIS A 104 -8.40 2.35 -6.99
N LEU A 105 -7.08 2.29 -7.25
CA LEU A 105 -6.11 1.77 -6.29
C LEU A 105 -5.37 2.90 -5.59
N TRP A 106 -5.34 2.82 -4.25
CA TRP A 106 -4.43 3.57 -3.39
C TRP A 106 -3.38 2.64 -2.79
N ILE A 107 -2.15 3.11 -2.73
CA ILE A 107 -1.02 2.44 -2.09
C ILE A 107 -0.56 3.32 -0.93
N THR A 108 -0.50 2.77 0.29
CA THR A 108 0.05 3.51 1.43
C THR A 108 1.55 3.69 1.30
N SER A 109 2.10 4.76 1.86
CA SER A 109 3.53 5.02 1.89
C SER A 109 3.89 5.81 3.15
N PHE A 110 4.97 5.42 3.84
CA PHE A 110 5.43 6.20 4.98
C PHE A 110 6.19 7.47 4.56
N LEU A 111 6.74 7.52 3.34
CA LEU A 111 7.39 8.72 2.83
C LEU A 111 6.43 9.63 2.04
N TYR A 112 5.57 9.05 1.21
CA TYR A 112 4.69 9.78 0.27
C TYR A 112 3.21 9.82 0.72
N GLY A 113 2.85 9.25 1.86
CA GLY A 113 1.47 9.20 2.35
C GLY A 113 0.58 8.23 1.58
N LEU A 114 -0.19 8.72 0.63
CA LEU A 114 -1.00 7.94 -0.31
C LEU A 114 -0.51 8.15 -1.74
N LEU A 115 -0.39 7.05 -2.47
CA LEU A 115 0.08 7.01 -3.85
C LEU A 115 -0.98 6.37 -4.75
N ARG A 116 -1.05 6.86 -5.99
CA ARG A 116 -1.70 6.17 -7.10
C ARG A 116 -0.68 5.27 -7.83
N PRO A 117 -1.12 4.25 -8.55
CA PRO A 117 -0.23 3.30 -9.24
C PRO A 117 0.83 3.93 -10.13
N CYS A 118 0.48 4.97 -10.89
CA CYS A 118 1.38 5.62 -11.84
C CYS A 118 2.20 6.76 -11.23
N ASP A 119 2.05 7.07 -9.93
CA ASP A 119 2.85 8.11 -9.29
C ASP A 119 4.32 7.76 -9.33
N GLY A 120 5.12 8.69 -9.86
CA GLY A 120 6.57 8.54 -9.98
C GLY A 120 7.25 8.69 -8.62
N ILE A 121 7.82 7.62 -8.10
CA ILE A 121 8.50 7.62 -6.80
C ILE A 121 9.97 7.22 -6.91
N LYS A 122 10.77 7.72 -5.97
CA LYS A 122 12.16 7.30 -5.76
C LYS A 122 12.21 6.21 -4.69
N ASN A 123 13.25 5.39 -4.74
CA ASN A 123 13.46 4.36 -3.74
C ASN A 123 13.81 4.95 -2.39
N TYR A 124 13.22 4.41 -1.35
CA TYR A 124 13.42 4.82 0.04
C TYR A 124 13.19 3.64 1.00
N ARG A 125 13.52 3.85 2.27
CA ARG A 125 13.10 2.99 3.37
C ARG A 125 12.67 3.88 4.53
N LEU A 126 11.41 3.78 4.93
CA LEU A 126 10.87 4.46 6.10
C LEU A 126 9.84 3.56 6.78
N GLU A 127 9.75 3.66 8.10
CA GLU A 127 8.85 2.85 8.93
C GLU A 127 7.91 3.77 9.70
N GLY A 128 6.68 3.29 9.98
CA GLY A 128 5.63 4.11 10.58
C GLY A 128 5.92 4.62 11.99
N ASN A 129 6.78 3.93 12.75
CA ASN A 129 7.16 4.33 14.10
C ASN A 129 8.37 5.30 14.14
N VAL A 130 8.96 5.63 12.99
CA VAL A 130 10.03 6.63 12.94
C VAL A 130 9.47 7.98 13.35
N VAL A 131 10.15 8.66 14.26
CA VAL A 131 9.84 10.02 14.72
C VAL A 131 10.84 10.95 14.09
N LEU A 132 10.34 11.96 13.36
CA LEU A 132 11.19 12.98 12.74
C LEU A 132 11.29 14.22 13.62
N PRO A 133 12.48 14.87 13.69
CA PRO A 133 12.75 15.97 14.63
C PRO A 133 11.86 17.21 14.47
N ASN A 134 11.53 17.58 13.24
CA ASN A 134 10.82 18.84 12.98
C ASN A 134 9.45 18.94 13.66
N ASN A 135 8.75 17.83 13.80
CA ASN A 135 7.41 17.81 14.36
C ASN A 135 7.27 16.90 15.59
N ASN A 136 8.31 16.12 15.88
CA ASN A 136 8.36 15.15 16.98
C ASN A 136 7.18 14.15 16.96
N LEU A 137 6.67 13.82 15.78
CA LEU A 137 5.58 12.88 15.54
C LEU A 137 6.10 11.60 14.89
N SER A 138 5.49 10.46 15.23
CA SER A 138 5.68 9.25 14.43
C SER A 138 5.11 9.47 13.02
N MET A 139 5.63 8.75 12.01
CA MET A 139 5.08 8.83 10.66
C MET A 139 3.60 8.45 10.62
N PHE A 140 3.13 7.59 11.53
CA PHE A 140 1.70 7.32 11.67
C PHE A 140 0.91 8.56 12.09
N ASP A 141 1.39 9.29 13.10
CA ASP A 141 0.68 10.45 13.64
C ASP A 141 0.83 11.67 12.73
N TYR A 142 1.97 11.79 12.05
CA TYR A 142 2.20 12.80 11.01
C TYR A 142 1.19 12.69 9.86
N TRP A 143 1.02 11.47 9.32
CA TRP A 143 0.16 11.25 8.17
C TRP A 143 -1.34 11.22 8.50
N LYS A 144 -1.71 10.84 9.72
CA LYS A 144 -3.11 10.64 10.11
C LYS A 144 -4.04 11.82 9.76
N PRO A 145 -3.75 13.08 10.13
CA PRO A 145 -4.61 14.21 9.78
C PRO A 145 -4.67 14.48 8.27
N LEU A 146 -3.57 14.27 7.55
CA LEU A 146 -3.46 14.56 6.13
C LEU A 146 -4.21 13.52 5.27
N LEU A 147 -4.09 12.24 5.63
CA LEU A 147 -4.59 11.14 4.79
C LEU A 147 -6.05 10.78 5.06
N THR A 148 -6.57 11.06 6.26
CA THR A 148 -7.92 10.62 6.66
C THR A 148 -8.99 11.18 5.74
N ASP A 149 -9.05 12.49 5.59
CA ASP A 149 -10.06 13.15 4.76
C ASP A 149 -9.79 12.93 3.27
N CYS A 150 -8.54 12.92 2.84
CA CYS A 150 -8.15 12.60 1.47
C CYS A 150 -8.71 11.22 1.02
N LEU A 151 -8.55 10.18 1.86
CA LEU A 151 -9.08 8.85 1.56
C LEU A 151 -10.62 8.85 1.55
N ILE A 152 -11.25 9.44 2.56
CA ILE A 152 -12.72 9.50 2.68
C ILE A 152 -13.33 10.19 1.45
N ASP A 153 -12.79 11.35 1.07
CA ASP A 153 -13.32 12.13 -0.04
C ASP A 153 -13.15 11.41 -1.38
N SER A 154 -11.98 10.79 -1.59
CA SER A 154 -11.75 9.97 -2.78
C SER A 154 -12.73 8.80 -2.90
N VAL A 155 -13.01 8.11 -1.77
CA VAL A 155 -13.97 6.99 -1.77
C VAL A 155 -15.40 7.46 -1.99
N LYS A 156 -15.79 8.61 -1.39
CA LYS A 156 -17.13 9.20 -1.59
C LYS A 156 -17.36 9.72 -3.01
N GLN A 157 -16.31 10.21 -3.68
CA GLN A 157 -16.38 10.66 -5.07
C GLN A 157 -16.60 9.50 -6.06
N ASP A 158 -16.29 8.26 -5.65
CA ASP A 158 -16.60 7.06 -6.41
C ASP A 158 -17.99 6.53 -5.98
N ASP A 159 -18.06 5.43 -5.26
CA ASP A 159 -19.31 4.75 -4.86
C ASP A 159 -19.47 4.61 -3.33
N GLY A 160 -18.57 5.21 -2.56
CA GLY A 160 -18.58 5.16 -1.10
C GLY A 160 -18.05 3.84 -0.50
N ILE A 161 -17.46 2.94 -1.31
CA ILE A 161 -16.97 1.63 -0.88
C ILE A 161 -15.44 1.56 -0.96
N LEU A 162 -14.80 1.20 0.16
CA LEU A 162 -13.38 0.91 0.26
C LEU A 162 -13.14 -0.59 0.48
N VAL A 163 -12.44 -1.25 -0.42
CA VAL A 163 -11.91 -2.61 -0.22
C VAL A 163 -10.54 -2.51 0.45
N TYR A 164 -10.47 -2.87 1.71
CA TYR A 164 -9.27 -2.76 2.54
C TYR A 164 -8.41 -4.03 2.41
N LEU A 165 -7.39 -3.98 1.57
CA LEU A 165 -6.42 -5.05 1.35
C LEU A 165 -5.04 -4.75 1.96
N ALA A 166 -4.93 -3.66 2.73
CA ALA A 166 -3.72 -3.31 3.45
C ALA A 166 -3.58 -4.14 4.76
N SER A 167 -2.39 -4.08 5.37
CA SER A 167 -2.15 -4.70 6.67
C SER A 167 -2.88 -3.94 7.79
N ALA A 168 -3.14 -4.63 8.92
CA ALA A 168 -3.77 -3.99 10.08
C ALA A 168 -2.99 -2.76 10.58
N GLU A 169 -1.66 -2.77 10.43
CA GLU A 169 -0.79 -1.67 10.79
C GLU A 169 -1.13 -0.36 10.05
N MET A 170 -1.50 -0.45 8.77
CA MET A 170 -1.78 0.72 7.93
C MET A 170 -3.04 1.50 8.38
N LYS A 171 -3.91 0.89 9.18
CA LYS A 171 -5.04 1.61 9.80
C LYS A 171 -4.58 2.77 10.67
N ARG A 172 -3.37 2.70 11.24
CA ARG A 172 -2.78 3.75 12.07
C ARG A 172 -2.47 5.04 11.28
N LEU A 173 -2.34 4.96 9.96
CA LEU A 173 -2.17 6.12 9.07
C LEU A 173 -3.43 6.99 8.96
N PHE A 174 -4.55 6.55 9.54
CA PHE A 174 -5.85 7.21 9.43
C PHE A 174 -6.53 7.31 10.79
N ASP A 175 -7.40 8.28 10.98
CA ASP A 175 -8.45 8.18 11.99
C ASP A 175 -9.46 7.13 11.54
N TRP A 176 -9.18 5.87 11.91
CA TRP A 176 -9.94 4.73 11.43
C TRP A 176 -11.41 4.74 11.88
N LYS A 177 -11.69 5.37 13.04
CA LYS A 177 -13.08 5.54 13.50
C LYS A 177 -13.84 6.51 12.59
N LYS A 178 -13.19 7.61 12.20
CA LYS A 178 -13.76 8.58 11.24
C LYS A 178 -13.97 7.93 9.87
N VAL A 179 -13.00 7.17 9.37
CA VAL A 179 -13.11 6.43 8.09
C VAL A 179 -14.32 5.49 8.11
N THR A 180 -14.40 4.58 9.08
CA THR A 180 -15.48 3.57 9.14
C THR A 180 -16.87 4.15 9.40
N LYS A 181 -16.94 5.37 9.95
CA LYS A 181 -18.20 6.11 10.11
C LYS A 181 -18.64 6.81 8.82
N ALA A 182 -17.66 7.23 8.00
CA ALA A 182 -17.90 8.06 6.82
C ALA A 182 -18.17 7.29 5.53
N ILE A 183 -17.57 6.09 5.38
CA ILE A 183 -17.61 5.25 4.18
C ILE A 183 -17.82 3.77 4.55
N LYS A 184 -18.29 2.99 3.58
CA LYS A 184 -18.42 1.53 3.72
C LYS A 184 -17.07 0.86 3.50
N VAL A 185 -16.53 0.20 4.53
CA VAL A 185 -15.27 -0.55 4.44
C VAL A 185 -15.57 -2.04 4.33
N ILE A 186 -15.02 -2.68 3.30
CA ILE A 186 -15.06 -4.13 3.10
C ILE A 186 -13.64 -4.65 3.31
N GLN A 187 -13.49 -5.60 4.22
CA GLN A 187 -12.20 -6.20 4.56
C GLN A 187 -12.20 -7.70 4.25
N PRO A 188 -11.62 -8.11 3.11
CA PRO A 188 -11.33 -9.52 2.86
C PRO A 188 -10.30 -10.05 3.86
N GLU A 189 -10.62 -11.18 4.50
CA GLU A 189 -9.74 -11.91 5.41
C GLU A 189 -9.42 -13.28 4.81
N PHE A 190 -8.14 -13.66 4.84
CA PHE A 190 -7.64 -14.90 4.25
C PHE A 190 -7.08 -15.78 5.36
N MET A 191 -7.70 -16.94 5.57
CA MET A 191 -7.37 -17.85 6.66
C MET A 191 -7.18 -19.27 6.16
N VAL A 192 -6.38 -20.04 6.86
CA VAL A 192 -6.09 -21.44 6.56
C VAL A 192 -6.63 -22.29 7.69
N HIS A 193 -7.27 -23.40 7.34
CA HIS A 193 -7.61 -24.44 8.31
C HIS A 193 -6.32 -25.18 8.73
N LYS A 194 -5.93 -25.02 9.99
CA LYS A 194 -4.78 -25.68 10.57
C LYS A 194 -5.07 -26.12 12.00
N ASP A 195 -4.88 -27.41 12.29
CA ASP A 195 -5.12 -28.01 13.61
C ASP A 195 -6.54 -27.75 14.12
N GLY A 196 -7.57 -27.86 13.26
CA GLY A 196 -8.97 -27.63 13.59
C GLY A 196 -9.35 -26.17 13.86
N LYS A 197 -8.48 -25.19 13.54
CA LYS A 197 -8.72 -23.77 13.75
C LYS A 197 -8.36 -22.94 12.52
N LEU A 198 -9.06 -21.85 12.33
CA LEU A 198 -8.71 -20.85 11.33
C LEU A 198 -7.54 -20.00 11.82
N LYS A 199 -6.47 -19.95 11.04
CA LYS A 199 -5.25 -19.17 11.33
C LYS A 199 -4.90 -18.29 10.14
N SER A 200 -4.58 -17.03 10.40
CA SER A 200 -4.00 -16.16 9.37
C SER A 200 -2.51 -16.43 9.24
N ILE A 201 -2.07 -16.79 8.04
CA ILE A 201 -0.65 -17.01 7.70
C ILE A 201 -0.20 -15.81 6.87
N VAL A 202 0.80 -15.07 7.37
CA VAL A 202 1.24 -13.78 6.81
C VAL A 202 1.60 -13.87 5.32
N VAL A 203 2.28 -14.94 4.90
CA VAL A 203 2.67 -15.15 3.50
C VAL A 203 1.43 -15.28 2.62
N TYR A 204 0.51 -16.17 2.97
CA TYR A 204 -0.74 -16.37 2.23
C TYR A 204 -1.61 -15.13 2.20
N ALA A 205 -1.75 -14.42 3.34
CA ALA A 205 -2.49 -13.17 3.38
C ALA A 205 -1.91 -12.11 2.43
N LYS A 206 -0.58 -12.03 2.27
CA LYS A 206 0.06 -11.13 1.30
C LYS A 206 -0.19 -11.57 -0.15
N MET A 207 -0.09 -12.88 -0.43
CA MET A 207 -0.39 -13.44 -1.74
C MET A 207 -1.83 -13.10 -2.15
N CYS A 208 -2.80 -13.46 -1.32
CA CYS A 208 -4.22 -13.23 -1.58
C CYS A 208 -4.57 -11.74 -1.72
N ARG A 209 -3.97 -10.84 -0.93
CA ARG A 209 -4.19 -9.38 -1.09
C ARG A 209 -3.70 -8.87 -2.44
N GLY A 210 -2.54 -9.31 -2.89
CA GLY A 210 -2.02 -8.97 -4.21
C GLY A 210 -2.91 -9.51 -5.32
N THR A 211 -3.26 -10.79 -5.26
CA THR A 211 -4.13 -11.45 -6.26
C THR A 211 -5.56 -10.88 -6.24
N MET A 212 -6.14 -10.60 -5.07
CA MET A 212 -7.47 -9.98 -4.98
C MET A 212 -7.44 -8.55 -5.57
N THR A 213 -6.39 -7.77 -5.34
CA THR A 213 -6.22 -6.46 -5.98
C THR A 213 -6.19 -6.61 -7.50
N ARG A 214 -5.42 -7.58 -8.01
CA ARG A 214 -5.37 -7.92 -9.44
C ARG A 214 -6.75 -8.33 -9.97
N TYR A 215 -7.42 -9.24 -9.27
CA TYR A 215 -8.74 -9.73 -9.64
C TYR A 215 -9.76 -8.58 -9.80
N ILE A 216 -9.79 -7.65 -8.84
CA ILE A 216 -10.68 -6.48 -8.90
C ILE A 216 -10.37 -5.61 -10.13
N ILE A 217 -9.08 -5.40 -10.43
CA ILE A 217 -8.64 -4.57 -11.56
C ILE A 217 -8.96 -5.24 -12.90
N GLU A 218 -8.66 -6.53 -13.04
CA GLU A 218 -8.88 -7.28 -14.28
C GLU A 218 -10.37 -7.41 -14.64
N ASN A 219 -11.21 -7.60 -13.63
CA ASN A 219 -12.65 -7.76 -13.81
C ASN A 219 -13.42 -6.44 -13.67
N GLU A 220 -12.72 -5.32 -13.43
CA GLU A 220 -13.35 -4.00 -13.20
C GLU A 220 -14.53 -4.10 -12.22
N CYS A 221 -14.33 -4.83 -11.10
CA CYS A 221 -15.39 -5.12 -10.14
C CYS A 221 -16.08 -3.86 -9.63
N LYS A 222 -17.40 -3.80 -9.72
CA LYS A 222 -18.23 -2.66 -9.26
C LYS A 222 -19.07 -2.99 -8.03
N HIS A 223 -19.29 -4.27 -7.76
CA HIS A 223 -20.17 -4.73 -6.68
C HIS A 223 -19.43 -5.68 -5.74
N ILE A 224 -19.73 -5.59 -4.44
CA ILE A 224 -19.11 -6.42 -3.40
C ILE A 224 -19.31 -7.92 -3.67
N ASP A 225 -20.48 -8.31 -4.20
CA ASP A 225 -20.77 -9.72 -4.48
C ASP A 225 -19.83 -10.32 -5.54
N GLN A 226 -19.26 -9.52 -6.43
CA GLN A 226 -18.26 -9.99 -7.38
C GLN A 226 -16.97 -10.46 -6.68
N LEU A 227 -16.65 -9.89 -5.51
CA LEU A 227 -15.48 -10.33 -4.72
C LEU A 227 -15.63 -11.76 -4.20
N LYS A 228 -16.88 -12.23 -4.01
CA LYS A 228 -17.16 -13.59 -3.51
C LYS A 228 -16.80 -14.68 -4.54
N ASN A 229 -16.66 -14.30 -5.82
CA ASN A 229 -16.22 -15.21 -6.89
C ASN A 229 -14.67 -15.32 -6.97
N PHE A 230 -13.96 -14.67 -6.06
CA PHE A 230 -12.50 -14.78 -6.01
C PHE A 230 -12.10 -16.19 -5.59
N ASP A 231 -11.26 -16.81 -6.40
CA ASP A 231 -10.61 -18.08 -6.19
C ASP A 231 -9.11 -17.93 -6.48
N PHE A 232 -8.27 -18.41 -5.59
CA PHE A 232 -6.82 -18.38 -5.75
C PHE A 232 -6.15 -19.48 -4.94
N GLU A 233 -5.52 -20.43 -5.63
CA GLU A 233 -4.78 -21.56 -5.01
C GLU A 233 -5.59 -22.28 -3.90
N GLY A 234 -6.91 -22.46 -4.11
CA GLY A 234 -7.83 -23.08 -3.19
C GLY A 234 -8.34 -22.18 -2.08
N PHE A 235 -8.00 -20.90 -2.05
CA PHE A 235 -8.70 -19.91 -1.22
C PHE A 235 -10.02 -19.56 -1.88
N GLU A 236 -11.12 -19.94 -1.25
CA GLU A 236 -12.48 -19.69 -1.72
C GLU A 236 -13.29 -18.91 -0.69
N PHE A 237 -14.33 -18.23 -1.17
CA PHE A 237 -15.27 -17.51 -0.29
C PHE A 237 -15.97 -18.50 0.65
N HIS A 238 -15.87 -18.21 1.95
CA HIS A 238 -16.48 -19.02 3.01
C HIS A 238 -17.71 -18.35 3.59
N SER A 239 -17.60 -17.09 4.05
CA SER A 239 -18.69 -16.41 4.74
C SER A 239 -18.53 -14.89 4.73
N GLU A 240 -19.63 -14.19 5.04
CA GLU A 240 -19.69 -12.74 5.15
C GLU A 240 -20.23 -12.33 6.52
N ASP A 241 -19.52 -11.42 7.19
CA ASP A 241 -20.09 -10.63 8.30
C ASP A 241 -20.44 -9.24 7.77
N LYS A 242 -21.70 -9.05 7.39
CA LYS A 242 -22.21 -7.78 6.85
C LYS A 242 -22.09 -6.63 7.85
N LYS A 243 -22.23 -6.91 9.15
CA LYS A 243 -22.16 -5.89 10.20
C LYS A 243 -20.73 -5.38 10.39
N ALA A 244 -19.77 -6.29 10.36
CA ALA A 244 -18.35 -5.94 10.47
C ALA A 244 -17.71 -5.55 9.11
N GLY A 245 -18.41 -5.74 7.98
CA GLY A 245 -17.88 -5.51 6.65
C GLY A 245 -16.77 -6.50 6.26
N LYS A 246 -16.84 -7.75 6.74
CA LYS A 246 -15.80 -8.75 6.51
C LYS A 246 -16.24 -9.79 5.50
N LEU A 247 -15.35 -10.15 4.60
CA LEU A 247 -15.47 -11.31 3.70
C LEU A 247 -14.39 -12.31 4.07
N LEU A 248 -14.77 -13.48 4.53
CA LEU A 248 -13.84 -14.55 4.89
C LEU A 248 -13.60 -15.46 3.69
N PHE A 249 -12.34 -15.67 3.38
CA PHE A 249 -11.86 -16.65 2.40
C PHE A 249 -11.00 -17.67 3.13
N THR A 250 -11.22 -18.97 2.85
CA THR A 250 -10.48 -20.04 3.54
C THR A 250 -9.79 -20.98 2.55
N LEU A 251 -8.67 -21.51 2.99
CA LEU A 251 -7.94 -22.59 2.33
C LEU A 251 -8.05 -23.85 3.21
N GLY A 252 -8.56 -24.95 2.63
CA GLY A 252 -8.67 -26.28 3.26
C GLY A 252 -9.98 -26.50 3.99
#